data_ace483aa2c787516793f63394c20b455
#
_entry.id   ace483aa2c787516793f63394c20b455
#
_cell.length_a   1.000
_cell.length_b   1.000
_cell.length_c   1.000
_cell.angle_alpha   90.00
_cell.angle_beta   90.00
_cell.angle_gamma   90.00
#
_symmetry.space_group_name_H-M   'P 1'
#
loop_
_entity.id
_entity.type
_entity.pdbx_description
1 polymer ?
#
loop_
_entity_poly.entity_id
_entity_poly.type
_entity_poly.pdbx_seq_one_letter_code
_entity_poly.pdbx_strand_id
1 'polypeptide(L)'
;WPQAGGSYAQGGDGIGSPSIPWLPTSHGDSSYFSGGGAAGGWSDSGPGNTPGVVPGGNGGGADSRYGSPLGTLSNANANTGGGGAGGNGSPGQNGTNGGSGIILIRYANS
;
A
#
# COMPACT_ATOMS: atom_id res chain seq x y z
N TRP A 1 -2.16 -23.02 -15.29
CA TRP A 1 -1.87 -21.81 -14.52
C TRP A 1 -0.81 -22.18 -13.48
N PRO A 2 0.49 -22.03 -13.77
CA PRO A 2 1.53 -22.42 -12.83
C PRO A 2 1.61 -21.39 -11.70
N GLN A 3 1.31 -21.81 -10.50
CA GLN A 3 1.41 -21.01 -9.28
C GLN A 3 2.47 -21.59 -8.35
N ALA A 4 3.68 -21.69 -8.80
CA ALA A 4 4.81 -21.86 -7.91
C ALA A 4 5.51 -20.51 -7.75
N GLY A 5 5.26 -19.83 -6.64
CA GLY A 5 6.00 -18.61 -6.26
C GLY A 5 5.67 -17.35 -7.05
N GLY A 6 4.39 -17.09 -7.29
CA GLY A 6 3.97 -15.83 -7.91
C GLY A 6 4.39 -14.64 -7.08
N SER A 7 5.21 -13.75 -7.67
CA SER A 7 5.45 -12.43 -7.10
C SER A 7 4.15 -11.64 -7.21
N TYR A 8 3.55 -11.32 -6.08
CA TYR A 8 2.42 -10.40 -6.07
C TYR A 8 2.91 -9.00 -6.37
N ALA A 9 2.11 -8.23 -7.09
CA ALA A 9 2.46 -6.85 -7.40
C ALA A 9 2.36 -6.00 -6.13
N GLN A 10 3.51 -5.60 -5.63
CA GLN A 10 3.61 -4.61 -4.56
C GLN A 10 3.18 -3.24 -5.05
N GLY A 11 2.76 -2.38 -4.14
CA GLY A 11 2.52 -0.98 -4.45
C GLY A 11 3.83 -0.26 -4.80
N GLY A 12 3.78 0.62 -5.79
CA GLY A 12 4.92 1.49 -6.09
C GLY A 12 5.12 2.55 -5.03
N ASP A 13 6.37 2.88 -4.72
CA ASP A 13 6.67 3.96 -3.79
C ASP A 13 6.20 5.31 -4.34
N GLY A 14 5.72 6.16 -3.44
CA GLY A 14 5.39 7.54 -3.72
C GLY A 14 6.61 8.43 -3.74
N ILE A 15 6.36 9.73 -3.67
CA ILE A 15 7.42 10.74 -3.63
C ILE A 15 7.77 11.10 -2.19
N GLY A 16 9.04 11.26 -1.89
CA GLY A 16 9.50 11.51 -0.53
C GLY A 16 10.62 12.52 -0.40
N SER A 17 11.01 12.75 0.85
CA SER A 17 12.07 13.68 1.25
C SER A 17 13.39 13.51 0.49
N PRO A 18 13.85 12.32 0.11
CA PRO A 18 15.06 12.21 -0.72
C PRO A 18 14.96 12.90 -2.07
N SER A 19 13.75 12.90 -2.67
CA SER A 19 13.52 13.56 -3.97
C SER A 19 13.10 15.02 -3.83
N ILE A 20 12.48 15.37 -2.69
CA ILE A 20 12.01 16.73 -2.39
C ILE A 20 12.50 17.11 -0.98
N PRO A 21 13.71 17.64 -0.84
CA PRO A 21 14.38 17.82 0.46
C PRO A 21 13.65 18.73 1.46
N TRP A 22 12.72 19.56 1.02
CA TRP A 22 11.97 20.45 1.91
C TRP A 22 10.69 19.81 2.48
N LEU A 23 10.34 18.59 2.08
CA LEU A 23 9.19 17.91 2.64
C LEU A 23 9.42 17.64 4.14
N PRO A 24 8.40 17.88 4.97
CA PRO A 24 8.53 17.64 6.40
C PRO A 24 8.64 16.13 6.68
N THR A 25 9.58 15.76 7.53
CA THR A 25 9.77 14.36 7.95
C THR A 25 8.73 13.89 8.97
N SER A 26 7.98 14.83 9.53
CA SER A 26 6.93 14.56 10.52
C SER A 26 5.55 14.27 9.91
N HIS A 27 5.42 14.33 8.59
CA HIS A 27 4.17 14.09 7.86
C HIS A 27 4.35 12.99 6.82
N GLY A 28 3.24 12.48 6.31
CA GLY A 28 3.26 11.38 5.38
C GLY A 28 3.54 10.03 6.07
N ASP A 29 3.87 9.05 5.28
CA ASP A 29 4.35 7.74 5.73
C ASP A 29 5.87 7.71 5.59
N SER A 30 6.59 7.83 6.68
CA SER A 30 8.06 7.92 6.71
C SER A 30 8.62 8.99 5.75
N SER A 31 7.97 10.15 5.68
CA SER A 31 8.29 11.26 4.76
C SER A 31 7.99 11.00 3.29
N TYR A 32 7.26 9.95 2.96
CA TYR A 32 6.74 9.68 1.62
C TYR A 32 5.25 9.98 1.53
N PHE A 33 4.79 10.28 0.32
CA PHE A 33 3.40 10.59 -0.03
C PHE A 33 3.00 9.90 -1.33
N SER A 34 1.72 9.60 -1.46
CA SER A 34 1.14 9.04 -2.69
C SER A 34 1.71 7.66 -3.09
N GLY A 35 1.97 6.80 -2.11
CA GLY A 35 2.33 5.40 -2.38
C GLY A 35 1.18 4.62 -2.99
N GLY A 36 1.48 3.70 -3.90
CA GLY A 36 0.49 2.81 -4.52
C GLY A 36 0.02 1.72 -3.57
N GLY A 37 -1.24 1.30 -3.70
CA GLY A 37 -1.73 0.12 -3.00
C GLY A 37 -1.26 -1.19 -3.65
N ALA A 38 -1.18 -2.26 -2.88
CA ALA A 38 -0.80 -3.57 -3.35
C ALA A 38 -1.93 -4.29 -4.12
N ALA A 39 -1.58 -5.17 -5.04
CA ALA A 39 -2.55 -6.03 -5.69
C ALA A 39 -3.09 -7.10 -4.73
N GLY A 40 -4.35 -7.49 -4.91
CA GLY A 40 -4.94 -8.60 -4.18
C GLY A 40 -4.36 -9.95 -4.58
N GLY A 41 -4.27 -10.86 -3.64
CA GLY A 41 -3.86 -12.25 -3.86
C GLY A 41 -5.04 -13.22 -3.78
N TRP A 42 -4.76 -14.51 -4.04
CA TRP A 42 -5.72 -15.58 -3.86
C TRP A 42 -5.55 -16.24 -2.48
N SER A 43 -6.62 -16.82 -1.97
CA SER A 43 -6.61 -17.52 -0.67
C SER A 43 -5.72 -18.77 -0.66
N ASP A 44 -5.56 -19.39 -1.83
CA ASP A 44 -4.79 -20.61 -2.03
C ASP A 44 -3.42 -20.37 -2.68
N SER A 45 -3.01 -19.13 -2.78
CA SER A 45 -1.69 -18.76 -3.29
C SER A 45 -0.68 -18.54 -2.16
N GLY A 46 0.54 -18.91 -2.43
CA GLY A 46 1.65 -18.89 -1.48
C GLY A 46 2.19 -20.29 -1.22
N PRO A 47 3.46 -20.40 -0.81
CA PRO A 47 4.07 -21.68 -0.45
C PRO A 47 3.31 -22.35 0.70
N GLY A 48 2.74 -23.54 0.43
CA GLY A 48 1.99 -24.27 1.46
C GLY A 48 0.69 -23.61 1.90
N ASN A 49 0.10 -22.73 1.08
CA ASN A 49 -1.12 -22.00 1.43
C ASN A 49 -0.98 -21.13 2.70
N THR A 50 0.23 -20.68 2.97
CA THR A 50 0.53 -19.88 4.17
C THR A 50 0.07 -18.43 3.98
N PRO A 51 -0.62 -17.86 4.97
CA PRO A 51 -1.01 -16.44 4.91
C PRO A 51 0.20 -15.50 4.83
N GLY A 52 0.08 -14.46 4.03
CA GLY A 52 1.13 -13.45 3.91
C GLY A 52 0.59 -12.08 3.51
N VAL A 53 1.48 -11.12 3.49
CA VAL A 53 1.22 -9.71 3.16
C VAL A 53 1.89 -9.37 1.84
N VAL A 54 1.18 -8.66 0.99
CA VAL A 54 1.74 -7.95 -0.16
C VAL A 54 1.83 -6.48 0.22
N PRO A 55 3.02 -5.92 0.40
CA PRO A 55 3.13 -4.55 0.89
C PRO A 55 2.65 -3.52 -0.13
N GLY A 56 1.98 -2.49 0.38
CA GLY A 56 1.80 -1.24 -0.32
C GLY A 56 3.11 -0.49 -0.45
N GLY A 57 3.15 0.52 -1.32
CA GLY A 57 4.32 1.37 -1.47
C GLY A 57 4.47 2.38 -0.33
N ASN A 58 5.71 2.79 -0.07
CA ASN A 58 5.98 3.90 0.84
C ASN A 58 5.21 5.15 0.39
N GLY A 59 4.65 5.88 1.35
CA GLY A 59 3.75 7.00 1.07
C GLY A 59 2.29 6.66 1.33
N GLY A 60 2.05 5.67 2.17
CA GLY A 60 0.75 5.32 2.73
C GLY A 60 -0.08 4.39 1.87
N GLY A 61 0.52 3.69 0.92
CA GLY A 61 -0.17 2.65 0.14
C GLY A 61 -0.65 1.52 1.04
N ALA A 62 -1.87 1.02 0.80
CA ALA A 62 -2.44 -0.06 1.58
C ALA A 62 -1.85 -1.42 1.23
N ASP A 63 -1.60 -2.22 2.24
CA ASP A 63 -1.18 -3.62 2.08
C ASP A 63 -2.34 -4.50 1.64
N SER A 64 -2.05 -5.47 0.80
CA SER A 64 -2.96 -6.57 0.51
C SER A 64 -2.50 -7.87 1.17
N ARG A 65 -3.26 -8.94 0.98
CA ARG A 65 -2.97 -10.24 1.60
C ARG A 65 -3.21 -11.40 0.64
N TYR A 66 -2.58 -12.53 0.96
CA TYR A 66 -2.76 -13.80 0.27
C TYR A 66 -2.77 -14.96 1.28
N GLY A 67 -3.07 -16.18 0.81
CA GLY A 67 -3.11 -17.38 1.64
C GLY A 67 -4.39 -17.50 2.47
N SER A 68 -4.47 -18.54 3.32
CA SER A 68 -5.66 -18.85 4.14
C SER A 68 -5.25 -19.14 5.59
N PRO A 69 -5.96 -18.62 6.60
CA PRO A 69 -7.07 -17.66 6.47
C PRO A 69 -6.62 -16.26 6.06
N LEU A 70 -7.41 -15.61 5.24
CA LEU A 70 -7.14 -14.22 4.86
C LEU A 70 -7.33 -13.30 6.05
N GLY A 71 -6.32 -12.50 6.35
CA GLY A 71 -6.43 -11.45 7.37
C GLY A 71 -7.28 -10.26 6.91
N THR A 72 -7.58 -9.37 7.83
CA THR A 72 -8.30 -8.12 7.53
C THR A 72 -7.41 -7.18 6.72
N LEU A 73 -7.98 -6.58 5.67
CA LEU A 73 -7.35 -5.52 4.92
C LEU A 73 -7.53 -4.17 5.62
N SER A 74 -6.55 -3.32 5.54
CA SER A 74 -6.59 -1.95 6.06
C SER A 74 -6.67 -0.96 4.92
N ASN A 75 -7.33 0.17 5.14
CA ASN A 75 -7.28 1.28 4.20
C ASN A 75 -5.86 1.87 4.13
N ALA A 76 -5.58 2.60 3.07
CA ALA A 76 -4.36 3.38 2.97
C ALA A 76 -4.28 4.44 4.09
N ASN A 77 -3.05 4.86 4.42
CA ASN A 77 -2.81 5.81 5.49
C ASN A 77 -3.45 7.18 5.18
N ALA A 78 -4.10 7.75 6.18
CA ALA A 78 -4.68 9.09 6.07
C ALA A 78 -3.60 10.18 5.89
N ASN A 79 -3.95 11.27 5.22
CA ASN A 79 -3.08 12.42 4.97
C ASN A 79 -1.80 12.09 4.20
N THR A 80 -1.88 11.08 3.32
CA THR A 80 -0.76 10.68 2.47
C THR A 80 -1.10 10.72 0.97
N GLY A 81 -2.38 10.59 0.64
CA GLY A 81 -2.82 10.38 -0.74
C GLY A 81 -2.49 8.98 -1.26
N GLY A 82 -2.25 8.02 -0.37
CA GLY A 82 -1.90 6.65 -0.73
C GLY A 82 -3.04 5.89 -1.39
N GLY A 83 -2.72 4.95 -2.28
CA GLY A 83 -3.68 4.09 -2.97
C GLY A 83 -4.23 2.96 -2.09
N GLY A 84 -5.50 2.63 -2.25
CA GLY A 84 -6.11 1.45 -1.61
C GLY A 84 -5.61 0.14 -2.22
N ALA A 85 -5.63 -0.93 -1.46
CA ALA A 85 -5.24 -2.26 -1.91
C ALA A 85 -6.33 -2.95 -2.71
N GLY A 86 -5.93 -3.84 -3.60
CA GLY A 86 -6.85 -4.77 -4.26
C GLY A 86 -7.45 -5.77 -3.29
N GLY A 87 -8.69 -6.16 -3.55
CA GLY A 87 -9.35 -7.22 -2.78
C GLY A 87 -8.84 -8.60 -3.17
N ASN A 88 -9.12 -9.59 -2.33
CA ASN A 88 -8.70 -10.96 -2.54
C ASN A 88 -9.74 -11.78 -3.31
N GLY A 89 -9.29 -12.74 -4.09
CA GLY A 89 -10.14 -13.46 -5.04
C GLY A 89 -11.09 -14.51 -4.43
N SER A 90 -10.74 -15.14 -3.30
CA SER A 90 -11.59 -16.19 -2.72
C SER A 90 -11.30 -16.40 -1.22
N PRO A 91 -12.29 -16.44 -0.31
CA PRO A 91 -13.60 -15.84 -0.52
C PRO A 91 -13.45 -14.33 -0.77
N GLY A 92 -14.19 -13.81 -1.72
CA GLY A 92 -14.01 -12.44 -2.17
C GLY A 92 -13.97 -11.41 -1.04
N GLN A 93 -12.86 -10.73 -0.88
CA GLN A 93 -12.77 -9.52 -0.07
C GLN A 93 -12.75 -8.30 -1.00
N ASN A 94 -13.49 -7.28 -0.65
CA ASN A 94 -13.43 -6.02 -1.37
C ASN A 94 -12.07 -5.37 -1.21
N GLY A 95 -11.67 -4.60 -2.21
CA GLY A 95 -10.52 -3.70 -2.08
C GLY A 95 -10.75 -2.66 -0.99
N THR A 96 -9.69 -1.98 -0.63
CA THR A 96 -9.72 -0.97 0.45
C THR A 96 -9.77 0.45 -0.11
N ASN A 97 -10.09 1.40 0.74
CA ASN A 97 -10.10 2.80 0.37
C ASN A 97 -8.68 3.36 0.26
N GLY A 98 -8.50 4.33 -0.64
CA GLY A 98 -7.33 5.18 -0.64
C GLY A 98 -7.27 6.08 0.60
N GLY A 99 -6.09 6.56 0.93
CA GLY A 99 -5.89 7.53 1.99
C GLY A 99 -6.34 8.93 1.58
N SER A 100 -6.75 9.74 2.56
CA SER A 100 -6.98 11.15 2.32
C SER A 100 -5.70 11.84 1.86
N GLY A 101 -5.85 12.87 1.02
CA GLY A 101 -4.72 13.69 0.58
C GLY A 101 -4.24 14.68 1.64
N ILE A 102 -3.15 15.35 1.32
CA ILE A 102 -2.58 16.45 2.11
C ILE A 102 -2.14 17.56 1.16
N ILE A 103 -2.20 18.79 1.61
CA ILE A 103 -1.63 19.94 0.92
C ILE A 103 -0.50 20.49 1.77
N LEU A 104 0.69 20.57 1.19
CA LEU A 104 1.88 21.15 1.83
C LEU A 104 2.27 22.40 1.06
N ILE A 105 2.38 23.52 1.75
CA ILE A 105 2.72 24.80 1.15
C ILE A 105 4.03 25.28 1.76
N ARG A 106 4.99 25.61 0.88
CA ARG A 106 6.23 26.28 1.26
C ARG A 106 6.22 27.69 0.72
N TYR A 107 6.55 28.63 1.56
CA TYR A 107 6.70 30.05 1.17
C TYR A 107 7.97 30.63 1.78
N ALA A 108 8.52 31.64 1.12
CA ALA A 108 9.65 32.36 1.67
C ALA A 108 9.21 33.18 2.89
N ASN A 109 9.96 33.10 3.95
CA ASN A 109 9.77 33.96 5.11
C ASN A 109 10.65 35.20 4.93
N SER A 110 10.02 36.33 4.83
CA SER A 110 10.72 37.61 4.67
C SER A 110 11.19 38.20 6.00
#